data_ac1851f9b6a8e5ed1bdb9d9f05196ebe
#
_entry.id   ac1851f9b6a8e5ed1bdb9d9f05196ebe
#
_cell.length_a   1.000
_cell.length_b   1.000
_cell.length_c   1.000
_cell.angle_alpha   90.00
_cell.angle_beta   90.00
_cell.angle_gamma   90.00
#
_symmetry.space_group_name_H-M   'P 1'
#
loop_
_entity.id
_entity.type
_entity.pdbx_description
1 polymer ?
#
loop_
_entity_poly.entity_id
_entity_poly.type
_entity_poly.pdbx_seq_one_letter_code
_entity_poly.pdbx_strand_id
1 'polypeptide(L)'
;DSTILQPEGLEQRYERYKEKIKHFTIMNDIFMRNVLKEISCTEYILQVIMNRTDIKVIDQTLQKDYKNLQGRSAILDCVAKDAENNFFNVEIQGENDGASPKRARYHCGLLDMNLLNPGDFFDNLPETYVIFITKNDVLGYNLPINHIRRRSNETGEIFQDGQHILYVNSKKQDDTELGRLIHDLHCKEADEMYSNILATRVHQLKETAEG
;
A
#
# COMPACT_ATOMS: atom_id res chain seq x y z
N ASP A 1 -46.56 -16.12 -2.34
CA ASP A 1 -45.95 -15.49 -3.52
C ASP A 1 -44.44 -15.40 -3.32
N SER A 2 -43.70 -16.41 -3.75
CA SER A 2 -42.25 -16.39 -3.80
C SER A 2 -41.82 -15.73 -5.11
N THR A 3 -41.56 -14.45 -5.05
CA THR A 3 -40.93 -13.73 -6.15
C THR A 3 -39.50 -14.24 -6.33
N ILE A 4 -39.30 -15.15 -7.27
CA ILE A 4 -38.00 -15.58 -7.72
C ILE A 4 -37.36 -14.37 -8.41
N LEU A 5 -36.45 -13.69 -7.72
CA LEU A 5 -35.62 -12.65 -8.34
C LEU A 5 -34.81 -13.31 -9.45
N GLN A 6 -35.07 -12.93 -10.69
CA GLN A 6 -34.29 -13.37 -11.83
C GLN A 6 -32.83 -12.88 -11.60
N PRO A 7 -31.83 -13.70 -11.92
CA PRO A 7 -30.44 -13.26 -11.77
C PRO A 7 -30.19 -12.05 -12.69
N GLU A 8 -29.64 -11.00 -12.08
CA GLU A 8 -29.25 -9.77 -12.74
C GLU A 8 -28.34 -10.07 -13.95
N GLY A 9 -28.71 -9.54 -15.12
CA GLY A 9 -27.94 -9.77 -16.35
C GLY A 9 -26.54 -9.18 -16.27
N LEU A 10 -25.61 -9.73 -17.04
CA LEU A 10 -24.20 -9.28 -17.11
C LEU A 10 -24.08 -7.76 -17.36
N GLU A 11 -24.91 -7.20 -18.25
CA GLU A 11 -24.94 -5.76 -18.56
C GLU A 11 -25.35 -4.90 -17.34
N GLN A 12 -26.37 -5.34 -16.60
CA GLN A 12 -26.85 -4.61 -15.42
C GLN A 12 -25.80 -4.64 -14.29
N ARG A 13 -25.10 -5.77 -14.14
CA ARG A 13 -23.97 -5.88 -13.19
C ARG A 13 -22.83 -4.95 -13.59
N TYR A 14 -22.50 -4.88 -14.87
CA TYR A 14 -21.45 -4.03 -15.42
C TYR A 14 -21.74 -2.55 -15.17
N GLU A 15 -22.95 -2.07 -15.51
CA GLU A 15 -23.35 -0.69 -15.28
C GLU A 15 -23.35 -0.33 -13.78
N ARG A 16 -23.79 -1.26 -12.91
CA ARG A 16 -23.76 -1.04 -11.47
C ARG A 16 -22.32 -0.96 -10.93
N TYR A 17 -21.39 -1.75 -11.44
CA TYR A 17 -19.97 -1.65 -11.06
C TYR A 17 -19.38 -0.35 -11.54
N LYS A 18 -19.68 0.06 -12.76
CA LYS A 18 -19.21 1.31 -13.34
C LYS A 18 -19.66 2.53 -12.53
N GLU A 19 -20.92 2.53 -12.09
CA GLU A 19 -21.42 3.58 -11.19
C GLU A 19 -20.70 3.59 -9.82
N LYS A 20 -20.43 2.42 -9.25
CA LYS A 20 -19.69 2.34 -7.98
C LYS A 20 -18.26 2.85 -8.11
N ILE A 21 -17.56 2.48 -9.17
CA ILE A 21 -16.17 2.87 -9.42
C ILE A 21 -16.01 4.38 -9.54
N LYS A 22 -17.00 5.09 -10.09
CA LYS A 22 -16.98 6.56 -10.18
C LYS A 22 -16.75 7.25 -8.84
N HIS A 23 -17.23 6.64 -7.74
CA HIS A 23 -17.13 7.21 -6.40
C HIS A 23 -15.87 6.76 -5.63
N PHE A 24 -15.10 5.82 -6.16
CA PHE A 24 -13.91 5.32 -5.50
C PHE A 24 -12.75 6.31 -5.60
N THR A 25 -11.98 6.36 -4.52
CA THR A 25 -10.68 7.01 -4.46
C THR A 25 -9.60 5.92 -4.31
N ILE A 26 -8.33 6.28 -4.48
CA ILE A 26 -7.22 5.33 -4.27
C ILE A 26 -7.16 4.86 -2.81
N MET A 27 -7.76 5.60 -1.87
CA MET A 27 -7.89 5.17 -0.46
C MET A 27 -8.88 4.00 -0.26
N ASN A 28 -9.64 3.62 -1.28
CA ASN A 28 -10.38 2.36 -1.28
C ASN A 28 -9.39 1.21 -1.62
N ASP A 29 -9.31 0.19 -0.78
CA ASP A 29 -8.35 -0.89 -0.89
C ASP A 29 -8.45 -1.68 -2.20
N ILE A 30 -9.67 -1.96 -2.67
CA ILE A 30 -9.91 -2.66 -3.95
C ILE A 30 -9.46 -1.78 -5.11
N PHE A 31 -9.81 -0.48 -5.09
CA PHE A 31 -9.43 0.44 -6.14
C PHE A 31 -7.92 0.69 -6.16
N MET A 32 -7.29 0.85 -5.00
CA MET A 32 -5.84 0.97 -4.86
C MET A 32 -5.12 -0.23 -5.52
N ARG A 33 -5.55 -1.46 -5.25
CA ARG A 33 -4.94 -2.65 -5.87
C ARG A 33 -5.02 -2.61 -7.39
N ASN A 34 -6.13 -2.12 -7.95
CA ASN A 34 -6.24 -1.96 -9.41
C ASN A 34 -5.35 -0.83 -9.95
N VAL A 35 -5.18 0.25 -9.21
CA VAL A 35 -4.23 1.31 -9.56
C VAL A 35 -2.80 0.76 -9.55
N LEU A 36 -2.42 0.01 -8.51
CA LEU A 36 -1.08 -0.53 -8.34
C LEU A 36 -0.74 -1.72 -9.26
N LYS A 37 -1.69 -2.28 -10.02
CA LYS A 37 -1.37 -3.19 -11.13
C LYS A 37 -0.41 -2.56 -12.14
N GLU A 38 -0.47 -1.24 -12.27
CA GLU A 38 0.49 -0.48 -13.05
C GLU A 38 1.73 -0.17 -12.20
N ILE A 39 2.87 -0.78 -12.55
CA ILE A 39 4.14 -0.66 -11.81
C ILE A 39 4.57 0.79 -11.65
N SER A 40 4.37 1.63 -12.66
CA SER A 40 4.71 3.05 -12.61
C SER A 40 3.98 3.81 -11.49
N CYS A 41 2.74 3.41 -11.17
CA CYS A 41 1.98 3.96 -10.05
C CYS A 41 2.60 3.56 -8.71
N THR A 42 2.97 2.29 -8.54
CA THR A 42 3.65 1.80 -7.35
C THR A 42 4.99 2.51 -7.15
N GLU A 43 5.80 2.60 -8.21
CA GLU A 43 7.09 3.27 -8.19
C GLU A 43 6.95 4.74 -7.79
N TYR A 44 6.02 5.47 -8.39
CA TYR A 44 5.76 6.88 -8.07
C TYR A 44 5.38 7.07 -6.59
N ILE A 45 4.44 6.26 -6.08
CA ILE A 45 4.02 6.33 -4.67
C ILE A 45 5.20 6.07 -3.74
N LEU A 46 6.02 5.05 -4.02
CA LEU A 46 7.20 4.74 -3.23
C LEU A 46 8.24 5.86 -3.28
N GLN A 47 8.50 6.43 -4.45
CA GLN A 47 9.44 7.55 -4.61
C GLN A 47 9.04 8.75 -3.74
N VAL A 48 7.74 9.10 -3.73
CA VAL A 48 7.24 10.21 -2.92
C VAL A 48 7.31 9.90 -1.43
N ILE A 49 6.83 8.73 -0.99
CA ILE A 49 6.83 8.35 0.43
C ILE A 49 8.25 8.26 0.98
N MET A 50 9.17 7.68 0.22
CA MET A 50 10.56 7.51 0.62
C MET A 50 11.42 8.76 0.40
N ASN A 51 10.86 9.78 -0.27
CA ASN A 51 11.61 10.98 -0.72
C ASN A 51 12.88 10.61 -1.49
N ARG A 52 12.76 9.65 -2.42
CA ARG A 52 13.86 9.09 -3.22
C ARG A 52 13.42 8.86 -4.65
N THR A 53 13.95 9.63 -5.58
CA THR A 53 13.66 9.52 -7.02
C THR A 53 14.38 8.37 -7.72
N ASP A 54 15.36 7.78 -7.05
CA ASP A 54 16.19 6.66 -7.56
C ASP A 54 15.54 5.28 -7.38
N ILE A 55 14.43 5.18 -6.64
CA ILE A 55 13.70 3.92 -6.52
C ILE A 55 13.16 3.49 -7.88
N LYS A 56 13.53 2.28 -8.30
CA LYS A 56 13.08 1.64 -9.53
C LYS A 56 12.45 0.30 -9.21
N VAL A 57 11.12 0.21 -9.31
CA VAL A 57 10.40 -1.04 -9.07
C VAL A 57 10.60 -1.98 -10.26
N ILE A 58 11.15 -3.17 -9.99
CA ILE A 58 11.43 -4.19 -11.00
C ILE A 58 10.48 -5.38 -10.95
N ASP A 59 9.81 -5.57 -9.82
CA ASP A 59 8.85 -6.66 -9.62
C ASP A 59 7.85 -6.27 -8.55
N GLN A 60 6.64 -6.81 -8.64
CA GLN A 60 5.63 -6.65 -7.60
C GLN A 60 4.62 -7.79 -7.61
N THR A 61 4.04 -8.06 -6.44
CA THR A 61 2.93 -9.01 -6.25
C THR A 61 1.83 -8.32 -5.48
N LEU A 62 0.62 -8.31 -6.04
CA LEU A 62 -0.58 -7.80 -5.38
C LEU A 62 -1.29 -8.93 -4.64
N GLN A 63 -1.82 -8.65 -3.45
CA GLN A 63 -2.52 -9.62 -2.61
C GLN A 63 -1.74 -10.91 -2.36
N LYS A 64 -0.46 -10.78 -2.01
CA LYS A 64 0.37 -11.93 -1.70
C LYS A 64 -0.06 -12.57 -0.37
N ASP A 65 -0.49 -13.82 -0.44
CA ASP A 65 -0.83 -14.62 0.74
C ASP A 65 0.46 -15.17 1.37
N TYR A 66 0.81 -14.65 2.55
CA TYR A 66 1.92 -15.14 3.35
C TYR A 66 1.39 -16.06 4.45
N LYS A 67 1.83 -17.31 4.43
CA LYS A 67 1.48 -18.31 5.44
C LYS A 67 2.62 -18.53 6.40
N ASN A 68 2.29 -18.60 7.69
CA ASN A 68 3.21 -19.17 8.66
C ASN A 68 2.98 -20.69 8.78
N LEU A 69 3.90 -21.37 9.46
CA LEU A 69 3.84 -22.82 9.69
C LEU A 69 2.60 -23.29 10.48
N GLN A 70 1.91 -22.37 11.18
CA GLN A 70 0.72 -22.63 11.97
C GLN A 70 -0.59 -22.36 11.19
N GLY A 71 -0.48 -22.02 9.91
CA GLY A 71 -1.63 -21.78 9.04
C GLY A 71 -2.30 -20.41 9.18
N ARG A 72 -1.81 -19.53 10.08
CA ARG A 72 -2.27 -18.15 10.11
C ARG A 72 -1.68 -17.40 8.93
N SER A 73 -2.53 -16.95 8.03
CA SER A 73 -2.13 -16.14 6.90
C SER A 73 -2.37 -14.64 7.15
N ALA A 74 -1.60 -13.81 6.49
CA ALA A 74 -1.93 -12.41 6.25
C ALA A 74 -1.75 -12.14 4.76
N ILE A 75 -2.73 -11.46 4.18
CA ILE A 75 -2.65 -11.00 2.81
C ILE A 75 -1.99 -9.63 2.85
N LEU A 76 -0.86 -9.48 2.17
CA LEU A 76 -0.19 -8.20 1.98
C LEU A 76 -0.67 -7.59 0.66
N ASP A 77 -1.16 -6.35 0.71
CA ASP A 77 -1.86 -5.73 -0.43
C ASP A 77 -0.97 -5.55 -1.65
N CYS A 78 0.22 -5.01 -1.48
CA CYS A 78 1.20 -4.86 -2.53
C CYS A 78 2.61 -5.06 -1.98
N VAL A 79 3.33 -6.05 -2.49
CA VAL A 79 4.75 -6.26 -2.20
C VAL A 79 5.56 -5.96 -3.45
N ALA A 80 6.33 -4.88 -3.42
CA ALA A 80 7.18 -4.43 -4.51
C ALA A 80 8.65 -4.69 -4.17
N LYS A 81 9.45 -4.96 -5.21
CA LYS A 81 10.90 -5.11 -5.13
C LYS A 81 11.56 -4.08 -6.05
N ASP A 82 12.55 -3.36 -5.55
CA ASP A 82 13.32 -2.43 -6.37
C ASP A 82 14.61 -3.05 -6.96
N ALA A 83 15.30 -2.29 -7.79
CA ALA A 83 16.54 -2.70 -8.44
C ALA A 83 17.69 -2.96 -7.46
N GLU A 84 17.64 -2.41 -6.24
CA GLU A 84 18.63 -2.59 -5.20
C GLU A 84 18.31 -3.76 -4.25
N ASN A 85 17.30 -4.56 -4.59
CA ASN A 85 16.80 -5.69 -3.79
C ASN A 85 16.15 -5.26 -2.45
N ASN A 86 15.62 -4.04 -2.35
CA ASN A 86 14.78 -3.64 -1.23
C ASN A 86 13.34 -4.12 -1.47
N PHE A 87 12.64 -4.49 -0.39
CA PHE A 87 11.25 -4.92 -0.45
C PHE A 87 10.33 -3.95 0.28
N PHE A 88 9.23 -3.60 -0.37
CA PHE A 88 8.24 -2.65 0.14
C PHE A 88 6.88 -3.32 0.18
N ASN A 89 6.28 -3.39 1.35
CA ASN A 89 4.87 -3.74 1.50
C ASN A 89 4.06 -2.47 1.68
N VAL A 90 3.17 -2.17 0.75
CA VAL A 90 2.30 -0.98 0.78
C VAL A 90 0.88 -1.43 1.07
N GLU A 91 0.29 -0.85 2.12
CA GLU A 91 -1.08 -1.12 2.55
C GLU A 91 -1.85 0.16 2.81
N ILE A 92 -3.10 0.20 2.37
CA ILE A 92 -4.05 1.25 2.75
C ILE A 92 -4.98 0.73 3.83
N GLN A 93 -5.12 1.48 4.92
CA GLN A 93 -5.93 1.10 6.06
C GLN A 93 -6.95 2.20 6.40
N GLY A 94 -8.23 1.86 6.23
CA GLY A 94 -9.35 2.74 6.60
C GLY A 94 -9.60 2.80 8.10
N GLU A 95 -9.35 1.68 8.79
CA GLU A 95 -9.60 1.51 10.22
C GLU A 95 -8.28 1.44 11.01
N ASN A 96 -8.28 1.99 12.23
CA ASN A 96 -7.07 2.05 13.05
C ASN A 96 -6.51 0.67 13.42
N ASP A 97 -7.38 -0.30 13.68
CA ASP A 97 -6.99 -1.67 14.05
C ASP A 97 -6.23 -2.38 12.91
N GLY A 98 -6.48 -1.99 11.67
CA GLY A 98 -5.78 -2.47 10.50
C GLY A 98 -4.31 -2.07 10.42
N ALA A 99 -3.89 -1.04 11.18
CA ALA A 99 -2.53 -0.51 11.18
C ALA A 99 -1.92 -0.44 12.60
N SER A 100 -2.34 -1.32 13.52
CA SER A 100 -1.77 -1.31 14.87
C SER A 100 -0.27 -1.62 14.85
N PRO A 101 0.52 -1.11 15.82
CA PRO A 101 1.96 -1.41 15.89
C PRO A 101 2.28 -2.92 15.98
N LYS A 102 1.42 -3.71 16.64
CA LYS A 102 1.59 -5.17 16.71
C LYS A 102 1.33 -5.84 15.36
N ARG A 103 0.37 -5.34 14.57
CA ARG A 103 0.12 -5.82 13.22
C ARG A 103 1.28 -5.47 12.29
N ALA A 104 1.82 -4.25 12.39
CA ALA A 104 3.01 -3.86 11.64
C ALA A 104 4.18 -4.80 11.93
N ARG A 105 4.47 -5.07 13.21
CA ARG A 105 5.49 -6.03 13.62
C ARG A 105 5.25 -7.43 13.04
N TYR A 106 4.00 -7.90 13.03
CA TYR A 106 3.65 -9.21 12.48
C TYR A 106 3.89 -9.27 10.97
N HIS A 107 3.52 -8.22 10.23
CA HIS A 107 3.78 -8.11 8.79
C HIS A 107 5.28 -8.10 8.47
N CYS A 108 6.09 -7.41 9.28
CA CYS A 108 7.55 -7.46 9.16
C CYS A 108 8.08 -8.90 9.26
N GLY A 109 7.67 -9.64 10.29
CA GLY A 109 8.10 -11.03 10.47
C GLY A 109 7.65 -11.97 9.36
N LEU A 110 6.42 -11.79 8.85
CA LEU A 110 5.92 -12.57 7.71
C LEU A 110 6.72 -12.27 6.43
N LEU A 111 7.01 -11.00 6.17
CA LEU A 111 7.81 -10.61 5.02
C LEU A 111 9.19 -11.23 5.08
N ASP A 112 9.90 -11.06 6.21
CA ASP A 112 11.24 -11.61 6.41
C ASP A 112 11.28 -13.14 6.28
N MET A 113 10.32 -13.85 6.89
CA MET A 113 10.24 -15.31 6.84
C MET A 113 10.08 -15.84 5.40
N ASN A 114 9.50 -15.05 4.50
CA ASN A 114 9.26 -15.43 3.11
C ASN A 114 10.34 -14.94 2.14
N LEU A 115 11.36 -14.22 2.61
CA LEU A 115 12.46 -13.71 1.80
C LEU A 115 13.71 -14.58 1.84
N LEU A 116 13.83 -15.46 2.83
CA LEU A 116 14.93 -16.43 2.93
C LEU A 116 14.47 -17.83 2.54
N ASN A 117 15.32 -18.56 1.83
CA ASN A 117 15.15 -19.98 1.59
C ASN A 117 15.80 -20.81 2.70
N PRO A 118 15.40 -22.09 2.86
CA PRO A 118 16.08 -22.99 3.77
C PRO A 118 17.57 -23.08 3.46
N GLY A 119 18.42 -22.78 4.45
CA GLY A 119 19.88 -22.80 4.32
C GLY A 119 20.52 -21.44 3.98
N ASP A 120 19.73 -20.42 3.67
CA ASP A 120 20.27 -19.07 3.51
C ASP A 120 20.76 -18.50 4.85
N PHE A 121 21.79 -17.67 4.79
CA PHE A 121 22.27 -16.93 5.96
C PHE A 121 21.29 -15.78 6.28
N PHE A 122 21.05 -15.50 7.57
CA PHE A 122 20.20 -14.41 8.01
C PHE A 122 20.69 -13.02 7.55
N ASP A 123 22.00 -12.86 7.40
CA ASP A 123 22.59 -11.62 6.88
C ASP A 123 22.26 -11.33 5.41
N ASN A 124 21.66 -12.30 4.71
CA ASN A 124 21.13 -12.11 3.35
C ASN A 124 19.74 -11.47 3.32
N LEU A 125 19.11 -11.23 4.50
CA LEU A 125 17.85 -10.47 4.53
C LEU A 125 18.06 -9.08 3.92
N PRO A 126 17.21 -8.67 2.95
CA PRO A 126 17.28 -7.35 2.37
C PRO A 126 16.73 -6.27 3.32
N GLU A 127 16.92 -5.00 2.98
CA GLU A 127 16.13 -3.91 3.58
C GLU A 127 14.65 -4.13 3.29
N THR A 128 13.81 -4.08 4.32
CA THR A 128 12.38 -4.26 4.22
C THR A 128 11.62 -3.06 4.79
N TYR A 129 10.56 -2.67 4.08
CA TYR A 129 9.74 -1.51 4.42
C TYR A 129 8.28 -1.94 4.48
N VAL A 130 7.67 -1.89 5.66
CA VAL A 130 6.23 -2.05 5.84
C VAL A 130 5.61 -0.68 5.94
N ILE A 131 4.80 -0.30 4.95
CA ILE A 131 4.25 1.04 4.79
C ILE A 131 2.73 0.97 4.94
N PHE A 132 2.21 1.64 5.96
CA PHE A 132 0.78 1.85 6.12
C PHE A 132 0.41 3.27 5.71
N ILE A 133 -0.48 3.40 4.71
CA ILE A 133 -1.15 4.65 4.38
C ILE A 133 -2.49 4.62 5.12
N THR A 134 -2.63 5.42 6.15
CA THR A 134 -3.78 5.36 7.06
C THR A 134 -4.74 6.54 6.85
N LYS A 135 -6.03 6.26 6.91
CA LYS A 135 -7.06 7.30 6.85
C LYS A 135 -7.03 8.21 8.07
N ASN A 136 -6.64 7.66 9.23
CA ASN A 136 -6.55 8.37 10.50
C ASN A 136 -5.10 8.44 11.00
N ASP A 137 -4.82 9.37 11.92
CA ASP A 137 -3.53 9.43 12.63
C ASP A 137 -3.46 8.34 13.69
N VAL A 138 -3.04 7.13 13.29
CA VAL A 138 -3.03 5.94 14.16
C VAL A 138 -2.09 6.10 15.35
N LEU A 139 -0.95 6.77 15.16
CA LEU A 139 0.04 6.97 16.23
C LEU A 139 -0.25 8.19 17.10
N GLY A 140 -1.10 9.10 16.65
CA GLY A 140 -1.47 10.32 17.40
C GLY A 140 -0.37 11.38 17.45
N TYR A 141 0.65 11.30 16.60
CA TYR A 141 1.78 12.23 16.62
C TYR A 141 1.56 13.50 15.79
N ASN A 142 0.47 13.55 15.04
CA ASN A 142 0.09 14.68 14.18
C ASN A 142 1.15 15.03 13.13
N LEU A 143 1.92 14.05 12.69
CA LEU A 143 2.93 14.17 11.64
C LEU A 143 2.42 13.58 10.33
N PRO A 144 2.86 14.07 9.16
CA PRO A 144 2.47 13.52 7.86
C PRO A 144 3.03 12.12 7.62
N ILE A 145 4.22 11.83 8.16
CA ILE A 145 4.86 10.52 8.08
C ILE A 145 5.66 10.24 9.35
N ASN A 146 5.63 8.99 9.78
CA ASN A 146 6.44 8.47 10.88
C ASN A 146 7.27 7.30 10.38
N HIS A 147 8.57 7.38 10.51
CA HIS A 147 9.51 6.30 10.19
C HIS A 147 9.99 5.64 11.48
N ILE A 148 9.60 4.38 11.68
CA ILE A 148 9.87 3.60 12.88
C ILE A 148 11.05 2.66 12.61
N ARG A 149 12.06 2.71 13.47
CA ARG A 149 13.21 1.81 13.50
C ARG A 149 13.53 1.43 14.93
N ARG A 150 14.15 0.27 15.12
CA ARG A 150 14.64 -0.15 16.44
C ARG A 150 15.87 0.64 16.83
N ARG A 151 16.00 0.89 18.15
CA ARG A 151 17.14 1.58 18.73
C ARG A 151 17.59 0.88 20.01
N SER A 152 18.89 0.98 20.32
CA SER A 152 19.39 0.63 21.65
C SER A 152 18.89 1.68 22.66
N ASN A 153 18.32 1.22 23.76
CA ASN A 153 17.87 2.13 24.83
C ASN A 153 19.06 2.81 25.54
N GLU A 154 20.20 2.14 25.60
CA GLU A 154 21.40 2.61 26.31
C GLU A 154 22.15 3.66 25.53
N THR A 155 22.25 3.51 24.21
CA THR A 155 23.05 4.42 23.37
C THR A 155 22.21 5.37 22.52
N GLY A 156 20.92 5.05 22.29
CA GLY A 156 20.05 5.75 21.36
C GLY A 156 20.36 5.48 19.88
N GLU A 157 21.35 4.65 19.59
CA GLU A 157 21.74 4.32 18.21
C GLU A 157 20.76 3.38 17.55
N ILE A 158 20.63 3.51 16.24
CA ILE A 158 19.77 2.64 15.42
C ILE A 158 20.34 1.23 15.41
N PHE A 159 19.48 0.25 15.70
CA PHE A 159 19.79 -1.17 15.54
C PHE A 159 19.74 -1.52 14.05
N GLN A 160 20.89 -1.66 13.42
CA GLN A 160 21.05 -1.76 11.95
C GLN A 160 20.54 -3.10 11.38
N ASP A 161 19.28 -3.44 11.62
CA ASP A 161 18.67 -4.69 11.20
C ASP A 161 17.97 -4.62 9.82
N GLY A 162 17.98 -3.45 9.17
CA GLY A 162 17.41 -3.25 7.85
C GLY A 162 15.87 -3.31 7.79
N GLN A 163 15.19 -3.34 8.95
CA GLN A 163 13.73 -3.37 9.00
C GLN A 163 13.13 -1.99 9.31
N HIS A 164 12.18 -1.56 8.48
CA HIS A 164 11.55 -0.25 8.57
C HIS A 164 10.02 -0.38 8.59
N ILE A 165 9.37 0.44 9.40
CA ILE A 165 7.92 0.64 9.39
C ILE A 165 7.65 2.11 9.14
N LEU A 166 6.77 2.43 8.18
CA LEU A 166 6.35 3.79 7.90
C LEU A 166 4.84 3.91 8.07
N TYR A 167 4.44 4.97 8.76
CA TYR A 167 3.03 5.38 8.85
C TYR A 167 2.85 6.69 8.12
N VAL A 168 2.06 6.67 7.05
CA VAL A 168 1.67 7.85 6.27
C VAL A 168 0.27 8.27 6.70
N ASN A 169 0.16 9.43 7.36
CA ASN A 169 -1.10 9.98 7.85
C ASN A 169 -1.81 10.74 6.74
N SER A 170 -2.82 10.12 6.12
CA SER A 170 -3.51 10.73 4.98
C SER A 170 -4.48 11.88 5.33
N LYS A 171 -4.54 12.29 6.58
CA LYS A 171 -5.19 13.54 6.99
C LYS A 171 -4.34 14.78 6.70
N LYS A 172 -3.04 14.61 6.48
CA LYS A 172 -2.11 15.73 6.26
C LYS A 172 -1.94 16.00 4.78
N GLN A 173 -2.74 16.95 4.28
CA GLN A 173 -2.65 17.46 2.91
C GLN A 173 -2.05 18.87 2.97
N ASP A 174 -0.77 18.98 2.74
CA ASP A 174 -0.04 20.26 2.62
C ASP A 174 0.54 20.43 1.21
N ASP A 175 1.27 21.48 0.96
CA ASP A 175 1.85 21.79 -0.36
C ASP A 175 3.23 21.14 -0.58
N THR A 176 3.52 20.06 0.13
CA THR A 176 4.68 19.21 -0.14
C THR A 176 4.36 18.13 -1.17
N GLU A 177 5.38 17.48 -1.73
CA GLU A 177 5.16 16.33 -2.63
C GLU A 177 4.33 15.23 -1.96
N LEU A 178 4.61 14.93 -0.68
CA LEU A 178 3.83 13.97 0.09
C LEU A 178 2.39 14.44 0.28
N GLY A 179 2.18 15.72 0.60
CA GLY A 179 0.84 16.30 0.76
C GLY A 179 0.04 16.25 -0.55
N ARG A 180 0.66 16.50 -1.69
CA ARG A 180 0.05 16.38 -3.02
C ARG A 180 -0.29 14.92 -3.35
N LEU A 181 0.57 13.96 -3.02
CA LEU A 181 0.26 12.55 -3.14
C LEU A 181 -0.98 12.20 -2.30
N ILE A 182 -1.02 12.62 -1.04
CA ILE A 182 -2.16 12.39 -0.16
C ILE A 182 -3.44 13.00 -0.74
N HIS A 183 -3.37 14.21 -1.30
CA HIS A 183 -4.49 14.82 -2.03
C HIS A 183 -4.97 13.89 -3.16
N ASP A 184 -4.06 13.40 -4.00
CA ASP A 184 -4.38 12.54 -5.13
C ASP A 184 -5.02 11.21 -4.68
N LEU A 185 -4.56 10.64 -3.56
CA LEU A 185 -5.16 9.43 -2.99
C LEU A 185 -6.62 9.61 -2.56
N HIS A 186 -7.03 10.85 -2.26
CA HIS A 186 -8.41 11.20 -1.89
C HIS A 186 -9.24 11.76 -3.06
N CYS A 187 -8.64 12.03 -4.23
CA CYS A 187 -9.37 12.52 -5.39
C CYS A 187 -10.33 11.49 -5.97
N LYS A 188 -11.52 11.92 -6.30
CA LYS A 188 -12.49 11.13 -7.07
C LYS A 188 -12.27 11.26 -8.57
N GLU A 189 -11.92 12.47 -9.01
CA GLU A 189 -11.76 12.80 -10.42
C GLU A 189 -10.26 12.86 -10.79
N ALA A 190 -9.90 12.18 -11.87
CA ALA A 190 -8.53 12.14 -12.36
C ALA A 190 -7.99 13.54 -12.71
N ASP A 191 -8.84 14.41 -13.25
CA ASP A 191 -8.48 15.75 -13.67
C ASP A 191 -8.10 16.70 -12.51
N GLU A 192 -8.47 16.33 -11.28
CA GLU A 192 -8.14 17.09 -10.06
C GLU A 192 -6.80 16.64 -9.44
N MET A 193 -6.16 15.59 -9.97
CA MET A 193 -4.91 15.06 -9.46
C MET A 193 -3.70 15.89 -9.90
N TYR A 194 -2.72 16.02 -9.02
CA TYR A 194 -1.42 16.63 -9.35
C TYR A 194 -0.53 15.71 -10.18
N SER A 195 -0.58 14.40 -9.91
CA SER A 195 0.23 13.39 -10.59
C SER A 195 -0.41 12.94 -11.89
N ASN A 196 0.26 13.19 -13.02
CA ASN A 196 -0.17 12.66 -14.31
C ASN A 196 -0.15 11.11 -14.36
N ILE A 197 0.77 10.47 -13.63
CA ILE A 197 0.89 9.00 -13.57
C ILE A 197 -0.37 8.41 -12.94
N LEU A 198 -0.76 8.91 -11.76
CA LEU A 198 -1.97 8.45 -11.07
C LEU A 198 -3.24 8.84 -11.82
N ALA A 199 -3.30 10.09 -12.32
CA ALA A 199 -4.45 10.60 -13.09
C ALA A 199 -4.72 9.73 -14.33
N THR A 200 -3.70 9.41 -15.10
CA THR A 200 -3.83 8.55 -16.29
C THR A 200 -4.40 7.18 -15.93
N ARG A 201 -3.87 6.56 -14.87
CA ARG A 201 -4.34 5.24 -14.45
C ARG A 201 -5.77 5.27 -13.92
N VAL A 202 -6.11 6.24 -13.09
CA VAL A 202 -7.47 6.42 -12.55
C VAL A 202 -8.47 6.68 -13.66
N HIS A 203 -8.12 7.50 -14.63
CA HIS A 203 -8.93 7.77 -15.81
C HIS A 203 -9.23 6.47 -16.60
N GLN A 204 -8.19 5.67 -16.90
CA GLN A 204 -8.34 4.38 -17.56
C GLN A 204 -9.31 3.47 -16.80
N LEU A 205 -9.12 3.30 -15.49
CA LEU A 205 -9.93 2.41 -14.67
C LEU A 205 -11.41 2.85 -14.59
N LYS A 206 -11.66 4.16 -14.57
CA LYS A 206 -13.03 4.70 -14.47
C LYS A 206 -13.78 4.73 -15.81
N GLU A 207 -13.08 4.87 -16.92
CA GLU A 207 -13.71 4.93 -18.25
C GLU A 207 -13.84 3.56 -18.91
N THR A 208 -12.82 2.71 -18.80
CA THR A 208 -12.78 1.45 -19.55
C THR A 208 -13.34 0.26 -18.79
N ALA A 209 -13.60 0.42 -17.48
CA ALA A 209 -14.03 -0.69 -16.61
C ALA A 209 -13.12 -1.94 -16.71
N GLU A 210 -11.87 -1.77 -17.06
CA GLU A 210 -10.83 -2.81 -16.99
C GLU A 210 -10.40 -2.98 -15.53
N GLY A 211 -10.99 -3.97 -14.87
CA GLY A 211 -10.67 -4.35 -13.51
C GLY A 211 -10.73 -5.85 -13.33
#